data_6a19390707d06f3edeeaf6dd30476936
#
_entry.id   6a19390707d06f3edeeaf6dd30476936
#
_cell.length_a   1.000
_cell.length_b   1.000
_cell.length_c   1.000
_cell.angle_alpha   90.00
_cell.angle_beta   90.00
_cell.angle_gamma   90.00
#
_symmetry.space_group_name_H-M   'P 1'
#
loop_
_entity.id
_entity.type
_entity.pdbx_description
1 polymer ?
#
loop_
_entity_poly.entity_id
_entity_poly.type
_entity_poly.pdbx_seq_one_letter_code
_entity_poly.pdbx_strand_id
1 'polypeptide(L)'
;EKLTFHDYPLAAREKLYTLLVGYALKRINYDELIKKIPSPSIKFVVDYSLESDDKLLGALSPFIIDLDVSTTTAYIFAEYRIIANEEKLNKIISLSEKGDGDKFEDSNIVKESLREEIIDNFNSLFSLEISAIDPKNSSNTQFKKIDQLRALFHYI
;
A
#
# COMPACT_ATOMS: atom_id res chain seq x y z
N GLU A 1 -12.73 5.46 -6.34
CA GLU A 1 -11.65 6.46 -6.45
C GLU A 1 -10.33 5.74 -6.21
N LYS A 2 -9.31 6.02 -7.01
CA LYS A 2 -7.97 5.45 -6.81
C LYS A 2 -7.19 6.42 -5.93
N LEU A 3 -6.43 5.90 -4.96
CA LEU A 3 -5.49 6.71 -4.21
C LEU A 3 -4.42 7.27 -5.16
N THR A 4 -4.05 8.50 -4.90
CA THR A 4 -2.98 9.20 -5.62
C THR A 4 -1.76 9.35 -4.71
N PHE A 5 -0.64 9.74 -5.29
CA PHE A 5 0.55 10.08 -4.50
C PHE A 5 0.27 11.14 -3.42
N HIS A 6 -0.66 12.07 -3.70
CA HIS A 6 -1.00 13.16 -2.76
C HIS A 6 -1.81 12.71 -1.55
N ASP A 7 -2.41 11.53 -1.60
CA ASP A 7 -3.13 10.93 -0.47
C ASP A 7 -2.18 10.30 0.57
N TYR A 8 -0.91 10.13 0.23
CA TYR A 8 0.10 9.67 1.18
C TYR A 8 0.41 10.75 2.22
N PRO A 9 0.61 10.40 3.50
CA PRO A 9 1.09 11.33 4.51
C PRO A 9 2.40 12.00 4.09
N LEU A 10 2.59 13.29 4.40
CA LEU A 10 3.77 14.05 3.95
C LEU A 10 5.08 13.35 4.30
N ALA A 11 5.22 12.87 5.54
CA ALA A 11 6.42 12.15 5.98
C ALA A 11 6.66 10.86 5.19
N ALA A 12 5.59 10.15 4.78
CA ALA A 12 5.72 8.95 3.95
C ALA A 12 6.15 9.31 2.53
N ARG A 13 5.66 10.42 1.96
CA ARG A 13 6.10 10.93 0.65
C ARG A 13 7.57 11.30 0.64
N GLU A 14 8.04 12.03 1.64
CA GLU A 14 9.45 12.42 1.77
C GLU A 14 10.37 11.21 1.90
N LYS A 15 9.98 10.23 2.71
CA LYS A 15 10.71 8.98 2.86
C LYS A 15 10.73 8.18 1.56
N LEU A 16 9.61 8.08 0.87
CA LEU A 16 9.49 7.42 -0.43
C LEU A 16 10.46 8.04 -1.45
N TYR A 17 10.46 9.37 -1.58
CA TYR A 17 11.38 10.06 -2.48
C TYR A 17 12.84 9.80 -2.14
N THR A 18 13.20 9.94 -0.86
CA THR A 18 14.58 9.73 -0.42
C THR A 18 15.07 8.33 -0.77
N LEU A 19 14.21 7.31 -0.61
CA LEU A 19 14.54 5.93 -0.93
C LEU A 19 14.65 5.72 -2.46
N LEU A 20 13.72 6.24 -3.24
CA LEU A 20 13.74 6.09 -4.70
C LEU A 20 14.92 6.84 -5.33
N VAL A 21 15.26 8.02 -4.84
CA VAL A 21 16.49 8.73 -5.24
C VAL A 21 17.74 7.94 -4.84
N GLY A 22 17.77 7.38 -3.64
CA GLY A 22 18.87 6.50 -3.19
C GLY A 22 19.05 5.28 -4.09
N TYR A 23 17.95 4.70 -4.53
CA TYR A 23 17.95 3.57 -5.46
C TYR A 23 18.41 4.01 -6.87
N ALA A 24 17.88 5.11 -7.42
CA ALA A 24 18.29 5.66 -8.71
C ALA A 24 19.79 5.96 -8.75
N LEU A 25 20.33 6.52 -7.68
CA LEU A 25 21.76 6.80 -7.51
C LEU A 25 22.61 5.57 -7.11
N LYS A 26 22.02 4.36 -7.13
CA LYS A 26 22.69 3.08 -6.76
C LYS A 26 23.30 3.07 -5.34
N ARG A 27 22.76 3.88 -4.41
CA ARG A 27 23.18 3.95 -3.00
C ARG A 27 22.54 2.85 -2.16
N ILE A 28 21.38 2.35 -2.58
CA ILE A 28 20.68 1.20 -2.02
C ILE A 28 20.28 0.26 -3.15
N ASN A 29 20.16 -1.03 -2.86
CA ASN A 29 19.68 -2.01 -3.83
C ASN A 29 18.15 -2.18 -3.73
N TYR A 30 17.58 -2.97 -4.66
CA TYR A 30 16.13 -3.21 -4.72
C TYR A 30 15.58 -3.85 -3.45
N ASP A 31 16.26 -4.85 -2.89
CA ASP A 31 15.82 -5.53 -1.67
C ASP A 31 15.77 -4.59 -0.46
N GLU A 32 16.75 -3.70 -0.34
CA GLU A 32 16.77 -2.67 0.70
C GLU A 32 15.65 -1.65 0.49
N LEU A 33 15.41 -1.24 -0.76
CA LEU A 33 14.32 -0.34 -1.09
C LEU A 33 12.98 -0.93 -0.65
N ILE A 34 12.65 -2.16 -1.08
CA ILE A 34 11.38 -2.81 -0.77
C ILE A 34 11.15 -2.95 0.73
N LYS A 35 12.20 -3.26 1.49
CA LYS A 35 12.11 -3.39 2.95
C LYS A 35 11.85 -2.07 3.68
N LYS A 36 12.31 -0.95 3.11
CA LYS A 36 12.29 0.37 3.77
C LYS A 36 11.18 1.28 3.26
N ILE A 37 10.60 0.96 2.10
CA ILE A 37 9.57 1.79 1.47
C ILE A 37 8.33 1.87 2.38
N PRO A 38 7.78 3.08 2.60
CA PRO A 38 6.60 3.21 3.45
C PRO A 38 5.37 2.60 2.79
N SER A 39 4.63 1.82 3.56
CA SER A 39 3.34 1.24 3.18
C SER A 39 2.25 1.82 4.09
N PRO A 40 1.66 2.97 3.74
CA PRO A 40 0.57 3.53 4.51
C PRO A 40 -0.59 2.55 4.60
N SER A 41 -1.14 2.41 5.80
CA SER A 41 -2.23 1.47 6.06
C SER A 41 -3.31 2.09 6.93
N ILE A 42 -4.52 1.61 6.75
CA ILE A 42 -5.67 1.90 7.60
C ILE A 42 -6.12 0.58 8.22
N LYS A 43 -6.25 0.57 9.53
CA LYS A 43 -6.84 -0.54 10.27
C LYS A 43 -8.29 -0.22 10.60
N PHE A 44 -9.20 -1.07 10.18
CA PHE A 44 -10.58 -1.07 10.63
C PHE A 44 -10.75 -2.13 11.71
N VAL A 45 -11.39 -1.75 12.78
CA VAL A 45 -11.78 -2.64 13.87
C VAL A 45 -13.30 -2.66 13.88
N VAL A 46 -13.88 -3.80 13.61
CA VAL A 46 -15.34 -3.97 13.55
C VAL A 46 -15.76 -4.91 14.65
N ASP A 47 -16.45 -4.37 15.64
CA ASP A 47 -17.08 -5.18 16.68
C ASP A 47 -18.43 -5.70 16.16
N TYR A 48 -18.72 -6.96 16.41
CA TYR A 48 -19.95 -7.62 16.00
C TYR A 48 -20.46 -8.55 17.10
N SER A 49 -21.74 -8.83 17.08
CA SER A 49 -22.34 -9.86 17.92
C SER A 49 -23.08 -10.88 17.05
N LEU A 50 -23.34 -12.05 17.59
CA LEU A 50 -24.17 -13.06 16.91
C LEU A 50 -25.64 -12.61 16.76
N GLU A 51 -26.05 -11.56 17.48
CA GLU A 51 -27.36 -10.92 17.37
C GLU A 51 -27.38 -9.78 16.34
N SER A 52 -26.23 -9.50 15.70
CA SER A 52 -26.15 -8.49 14.64
C SER A 52 -27.01 -8.90 13.43
N ASP A 53 -27.45 -7.89 12.65
CA ASP A 53 -28.22 -8.12 11.42
C ASP A 53 -27.49 -9.14 10.51
N ASP A 54 -28.21 -10.13 10.04
CA ASP A 54 -27.70 -11.20 9.16
C ASP A 54 -26.99 -10.65 7.92
N LYS A 55 -27.42 -9.49 7.41
CA LYS A 55 -26.79 -8.83 6.26
C LYS A 55 -25.42 -8.27 6.62
N LEU A 56 -25.29 -7.65 7.79
CA LEU A 56 -24.00 -7.17 8.30
C LEU A 56 -23.06 -8.35 8.55
N LEU A 57 -23.54 -9.41 9.22
CA LEU A 57 -22.74 -10.62 9.44
C LEU A 57 -22.35 -11.29 8.12
N GLY A 58 -23.25 -11.33 7.14
CA GLY A 58 -22.94 -11.83 5.79
C GLY A 58 -21.85 -11.01 5.09
N ALA A 59 -21.91 -9.68 5.16
CA ALA A 59 -20.90 -8.80 4.58
C ALA A 59 -19.57 -8.84 5.33
N LEU A 60 -19.60 -9.06 6.65
CA LEU A 60 -18.43 -9.17 7.51
C LEU A 60 -17.74 -10.54 7.44
N SER A 61 -18.48 -11.60 7.10
CA SER A 61 -18.02 -12.99 7.12
C SER A 61 -16.68 -13.23 6.40
N PRO A 62 -16.34 -12.57 5.27
CA PRO A 62 -15.05 -12.74 4.63
C PRO A 62 -13.86 -12.28 5.51
N PHE A 63 -14.12 -11.44 6.52
CA PHE A 63 -13.09 -10.84 7.38
C PHE A 63 -13.01 -11.49 8.76
N ILE A 64 -13.94 -12.38 9.09
CA ILE A 64 -13.89 -13.19 10.32
C ILE A 64 -12.99 -14.39 10.05
N ILE A 65 -11.79 -14.37 10.60
CA ILE A 65 -10.82 -15.48 10.44
C ILE A 65 -10.91 -16.47 11.59
N ASP A 66 -11.08 -15.95 12.80
CA ASP A 66 -11.26 -16.78 13.99
C ASP A 66 -12.74 -17.11 14.16
N LEU A 67 -13.04 -18.41 14.09
CA LEU A 67 -14.41 -18.94 14.29
C LEU A 67 -14.72 -19.22 15.78
N ASP A 68 -13.87 -18.78 16.69
CA ASP A 68 -14.14 -18.87 18.14
C ASP A 68 -15.33 -17.97 18.50
N VAL A 69 -16.37 -18.55 19.08
CA VAL A 69 -17.58 -17.83 19.48
C VAL A 69 -17.33 -16.71 20.51
N SER A 70 -16.20 -16.74 21.18
CA SER A 70 -15.76 -15.67 22.09
C SER A 70 -15.14 -14.47 21.37
N THR A 71 -14.83 -14.60 20.08
CA THR A 71 -14.24 -13.52 19.27
C THR A 71 -15.38 -12.72 18.63
N THR A 72 -15.49 -11.46 19.02
CA THR A 72 -16.53 -10.52 18.57
C THR A 72 -15.96 -9.32 17.81
N THR A 73 -14.72 -9.42 17.37
CA THR A 73 -14.01 -8.31 16.69
C THR A 73 -13.31 -8.83 15.43
N ALA A 74 -13.56 -8.18 14.30
CA ALA A 74 -12.82 -8.41 13.06
C ALA A 74 -11.79 -7.30 12.82
N TYR A 75 -10.58 -7.69 12.45
CA TYR A 75 -9.51 -6.77 12.08
C TYR A 75 -9.28 -6.79 10.57
N ILE A 76 -9.47 -5.64 9.95
CA ILE A 76 -9.33 -5.45 8.50
C ILE A 76 -8.25 -4.40 8.27
N PHE A 77 -7.30 -4.72 7.41
CA PHE A 77 -6.25 -3.79 6.99
C PHE A 77 -6.39 -3.47 5.51
N ALA A 78 -6.33 -2.19 5.20
CA ALA A 78 -6.17 -1.68 3.87
C ALA A 78 -4.78 -1.05 3.78
N GLU A 79 -3.87 -1.66 3.03
CA GLU A 79 -2.47 -1.26 2.95
C GLU A 79 -2.07 -0.97 1.51
N TYR A 80 -1.39 0.16 1.30
CA TYR A 80 -0.90 0.54 -0.01
C TYR A 80 0.54 0.05 -0.17
N ARG A 81 0.71 -1.03 -0.94
CA ARG A 81 2.00 -1.71 -1.13
C ARG A 81 2.60 -1.46 -2.49
N ILE A 82 3.92 -1.46 -2.57
CA ILE A 82 4.63 -1.48 -3.83
C ILE A 82 4.44 -2.85 -4.51
N ILE A 83 4.03 -2.80 -5.78
CA ILE A 83 3.82 -3.98 -6.64
C ILE A 83 4.78 -4.00 -7.83
N ALA A 84 5.52 -2.91 -8.05
CA ALA A 84 6.49 -2.84 -9.13
C ALA A 84 7.66 -3.76 -8.82
N ASN A 85 7.98 -4.65 -9.75
CA ASN A 85 9.23 -5.38 -9.74
C ASN A 85 10.41 -4.46 -10.12
N GLU A 86 11.64 -4.95 -9.95
CA GLU A 86 12.86 -4.20 -10.22
C GLU A 86 12.94 -3.68 -11.66
N GLU A 87 12.55 -4.50 -12.64
CA GLU A 87 12.54 -4.13 -14.06
C GLU A 87 11.62 -2.92 -14.32
N LYS A 88 10.40 -2.96 -13.79
CA LYS A 88 9.43 -1.89 -13.95
C LYS A 88 9.88 -0.61 -13.28
N LEU A 89 10.46 -0.72 -12.09
CA LEU A 89 11.01 0.41 -11.37
C LEU A 89 12.16 1.06 -12.15
N ASN A 90 13.11 0.26 -12.65
CA ASN A 90 14.22 0.72 -13.49
C ASN A 90 13.73 1.42 -14.76
N LYS A 91 12.66 0.93 -15.38
CA LYS A 91 12.05 1.57 -16.55
C LYS A 91 11.55 2.98 -16.22
N ILE A 92 10.86 3.16 -15.10
CA ILE A 92 10.36 4.47 -14.67
C ILE A 92 11.53 5.42 -14.38
N ILE A 93 12.55 4.96 -13.68
CA ILE A 93 13.75 5.73 -13.40
C ILE A 93 14.45 6.16 -14.71
N SER A 94 14.56 5.26 -15.69
CA SER A 94 15.17 5.56 -16.98
C SER A 94 14.38 6.58 -17.81
N LEU A 95 13.08 6.75 -17.57
CA LEU A 95 12.28 7.81 -18.19
C LEU A 95 12.65 9.18 -17.62
N SER A 96 12.91 9.26 -16.32
CA SER A 96 13.39 10.50 -15.69
C SER A 96 14.77 10.93 -16.14
N GLU A 97 15.61 9.98 -16.64
CA GLU A 97 16.95 10.26 -17.17
C GLU A 97 16.94 10.87 -18.58
N LYS A 98 15.87 10.67 -19.34
CA LYS A 98 15.79 11.10 -20.75
C LYS A 98 15.46 12.57 -20.94
N GLY A 99 15.08 13.29 -19.88
CA GLY A 99 14.66 14.69 -19.94
C GLY A 99 15.82 15.67 -20.08
N ASP A 100 17.01 15.37 -19.59
CA ASP A 100 18.19 16.21 -19.68
C ASP A 100 19.44 15.33 -19.93
N GLY A 101 20.15 15.58 -21.02
CA GLY A 101 21.29 14.78 -21.47
C GLY A 101 22.53 14.81 -20.57
N ASP A 102 22.43 15.31 -19.35
CA ASP A 102 23.48 15.33 -18.35
C ASP A 102 23.30 14.25 -17.28
N LYS A 103 24.36 13.52 -17.04
CA LYS A 103 24.42 12.45 -16.01
C LYS A 103 23.99 12.99 -14.66
N PHE A 104 23.20 12.20 -13.92
CA PHE A 104 22.79 12.44 -12.54
C PHE A 104 23.96 12.68 -11.57
N GLU A 105 24.60 13.84 -11.64
CA GLU A 105 25.59 14.26 -10.64
C GLU A 105 24.94 15.15 -9.56
N ASP A 106 23.86 15.86 -9.88
CA ASP A 106 23.13 16.69 -8.92
C ASP A 106 21.87 15.99 -8.39
N SER A 107 21.87 15.72 -7.08
CA SER A 107 20.78 15.04 -6.39
C SER A 107 19.46 15.82 -6.41
N ASN A 108 19.45 17.12 -6.72
CA ASN A 108 18.25 17.93 -6.75
C ASN A 108 17.52 17.83 -8.09
N ILE A 109 18.26 17.80 -9.21
CA ILE A 109 17.70 17.59 -10.56
C ILE A 109 17.07 16.19 -10.64
N VAL A 110 17.76 15.16 -10.12
CA VAL A 110 17.22 13.80 -10.02
C VAL A 110 15.91 13.76 -9.24
N LYS A 111 15.81 14.54 -8.15
CA LYS A 111 14.60 14.57 -7.32
C LYS A 111 13.40 15.13 -8.06
N GLU A 112 13.54 16.18 -8.84
CA GLU A 112 12.41 16.82 -9.52
C GLU A 112 11.87 15.97 -10.67
N SER A 113 12.74 15.52 -11.58
CA SER A 113 12.30 14.70 -12.70
C SER A 113 11.77 13.34 -12.26
N LEU A 114 12.40 12.71 -11.26
CA LEU A 114 11.90 11.46 -10.68
C LEU A 114 10.57 11.65 -9.96
N ARG A 115 10.32 12.82 -9.38
CA ARG A 115 9.06 13.15 -8.72
C ARG A 115 7.88 13.11 -9.67
N GLU A 116 8.00 13.75 -10.83
CA GLU A 116 6.96 13.78 -11.86
C GLU A 116 6.66 12.37 -12.35
N GLU A 117 7.70 11.59 -12.67
CA GLU A 117 7.54 10.21 -13.10
C GLU A 117 6.88 9.32 -12.04
N ILE A 118 7.18 9.51 -10.76
CA ILE A 118 6.52 8.77 -9.66
C ILE A 118 5.05 9.14 -9.57
N ILE A 119 4.70 10.43 -9.66
CA ILE A 119 3.31 10.90 -9.59
C ILE A 119 2.51 10.30 -10.74
N ASP A 120 3.02 10.38 -11.96
CA ASP A 120 2.34 9.92 -13.17
C ASP A 120 2.20 8.39 -13.20
N ASN A 121 3.19 7.68 -12.67
CA ASN A 121 3.21 6.22 -12.65
C ASN A 121 2.77 5.61 -11.30
N PHE A 122 2.27 6.41 -10.36
CA PHE A 122 1.98 5.97 -8.99
C PHE A 122 1.13 4.70 -8.92
N ASN A 123 0.02 4.65 -9.65
CA ASN A 123 -0.88 3.49 -9.68
C ASN A 123 -0.27 2.26 -10.37
N SER A 124 0.84 2.42 -11.05
CA SER A 124 1.58 1.30 -11.63
C SER A 124 2.67 0.78 -10.71
N LEU A 125 3.09 1.60 -9.76
CA LEU A 125 4.08 1.25 -8.73
C LEU A 125 3.44 0.63 -7.50
N PHE A 126 2.24 1.09 -7.13
CA PHE A 126 1.57 0.73 -5.88
C PHE A 126 0.17 0.17 -6.12
N SER A 127 -0.27 -0.69 -5.23
CA SER A 127 -1.64 -1.22 -5.20
C SER A 127 -2.17 -1.25 -3.78
N LEU A 128 -3.48 -1.07 -3.66
CA LEU A 128 -4.19 -1.27 -2.41
C LEU A 128 -4.41 -2.77 -2.19
N GLU A 129 -3.86 -3.29 -1.11
CA GLU A 129 -4.12 -4.65 -0.63
C GLU A 129 -5.04 -4.62 0.58
N ILE A 130 -6.04 -5.50 0.56
CA ILE A 130 -6.96 -5.68 1.68
C ILE A 130 -6.65 -7.02 2.33
N SER A 131 -6.53 -7.03 3.65
CA SER A 131 -6.34 -8.27 4.41
C SER A 131 -7.19 -8.29 5.67
N ALA A 132 -7.58 -9.49 6.07
CA ALA A 132 -8.14 -9.76 7.39
C ALA A 132 -7.07 -10.42 8.24
N ILE A 133 -6.99 -10.07 9.51
CA ILE A 133 -5.99 -10.59 10.45
C ILE A 133 -6.71 -11.18 11.65
N ASP A 134 -6.25 -12.37 12.03
CA ASP A 134 -6.72 -13.02 13.25
C ASP A 134 -6.33 -12.19 14.48
N PRO A 135 -7.29 -11.75 15.32
CA PRO A 135 -7.00 -10.96 16.51
C PRO A 135 -6.04 -11.62 17.49
N LYS A 136 -6.06 -12.95 17.55
CA LYS A 136 -5.24 -13.75 18.47
C LYS A 136 -3.90 -14.18 17.86
N ASN A 137 -3.81 -14.22 16.53
CA ASN A 137 -2.63 -14.68 15.82
C ASN A 137 -2.37 -13.81 14.56
N SER A 138 -1.60 -12.75 14.71
CA SER A 138 -1.29 -11.82 13.62
C SER A 138 -0.57 -12.47 12.42
N SER A 139 0.02 -13.65 12.59
CA SER A 139 0.60 -14.42 11.48
C SER A 139 -0.46 -15.08 10.59
N ASN A 140 -1.68 -15.25 11.10
CA ASN A 140 -2.82 -15.75 10.34
C ASN A 140 -3.50 -14.55 9.63
N THR A 141 -3.02 -14.25 8.43
CA THR A 141 -3.49 -13.14 7.59
C THR A 141 -4.04 -13.71 6.29
N GLN A 142 -5.21 -13.25 5.88
CA GLN A 142 -5.85 -13.64 4.63
C GLN A 142 -6.11 -12.43 3.75
N PHE A 143 -5.61 -12.46 2.52
CA PHE A 143 -5.88 -11.41 1.53
C PHE A 143 -7.33 -11.49 1.05
N LYS A 144 -7.93 -10.33 0.86
CA LYS A 144 -9.34 -10.16 0.50
C LYS A 144 -9.48 -9.25 -0.72
N LYS A 145 -10.59 -9.39 -1.44
CA LYS A 145 -10.89 -8.53 -2.58
C LYS A 145 -11.45 -7.19 -2.09
N ILE A 146 -11.12 -6.11 -2.80
CA ILE A 146 -11.62 -4.77 -2.47
C ILE A 146 -13.16 -4.69 -2.51
N ASP A 147 -13.81 -5.47 -3.37
CA ASP A 147 -15.28 -5.48 -3.45
C ASP A 147 -15.93 -6.07 -2.20
N GLN A 148 -15.24 -6.96 -1.48
CA GLN A 148 -15.71 -7.46 -0.17
C GLN A 148 -15.70 -6.33 0.87
N LEU A 149 -14.65 -5.49 0.87
CA LEU A 149 -14.58 -4.32 1.75
C LEU A 149 -15.66 -3.28 1.40
N ARG A 150 -15.90 -3.03 0.10
CA ARG A 150 -16.97 -2.13 -0.34
C ARG A 150 -18.35 -2.63 0.07
N ALA A 151 -18.59 -3.94 -0.04
CA ALA A 151 -19.84 -4.54 0.40
C ALA A 151 -20.04 -4.33 1.91
N LEU A 152 -18.99 -4.49 2.72
CA LEU A 152 -19.07 -4.24 4.17
C LEU A 152 -19.44 -2.78 4.46
N PHE A 153 -18.78 -1.81 3.83
CA PHE A 153 -19.06 -0.37 4.05
C PHE A 153 -20.45 0.07 3.57
N HIS A 154 -21.13 -0.74 2.79
CA HIS A 154 -22.52 -0.46 2.42
C HIS A 154 -23.51 -0.72 3.58
N TYR A 155 -23.09 -1.48 4.61
CA TYR A 155 -23.91 -1.88 5.75
C TYR A 155 -23.48 -1.24 7.09
N ILE A 156 -22.35 -0.53 7.13
CA ILE A 156 -21.89 0.24 8.27
C ILE A 156 -22.23 1.72 8.06
#